data_0252205e9fc7767156f1cbddfefe8b79
#
_entry.id   0252205e9fc7767156f1cbddfefe8b79
#
_cell.length_a   1.000
_cell.length_b   1.000
_cell.length_c   1.000
_cell.angle_alpha   90.00
_cell.angle_beta   90.00
_cell.angle_gamma   90.00
#
_symmetry.space_group_name_H-M   'P 1'
#
loop_
_entity.id
_entity.type
_entity.pdbx_description
1 polymer ?
#
loop_
_entity_poly.entity_id
_entity_poly.type
_entity_poly.pdbx_seq_one_letter_code
_entity_poly.pdbx_strand_id
1 'polypeptide(L)' 'MMIIKPLQEEISFTSANTVYDARLIRVYAAANSVVTIASDVNANTSFTMHQGTVELVEKLPADTIAGTTTLACTPVSYKA' A
#
# COMPACT_ATOMS: atom_id res chain seq x y z
N MET A 1 -14.53 4.92 -15.98
CA MET A 1 -13.07 4.87 -15.78
C MET A 1 -12.72 5.44 -14.41
N MET A 2 -11.89 4.75 -13.67
CA MET A 2 -11.40 5.23 -12.38
C MET A 2 -10.18 6.12 -12.59
N ILE A 3 -10.19 7.29 -11.96
CA ILE A 3 -9.07 8.23 -11.99
C ILE A 3 -8.54 8.37 -10.57
N ILE A 4 -7.25 8.18 -10.39
CA ILE A 4 -6.63 8.37 -9.08
C ILE A 4 -5.94 9.73 -9.02
N LYS A 5 -5.91 10.30 -7.81
CA LYS A 5 -5.21 11.54 -7.52
C LYS A 5 -4.20 11.28 -6.42
N PRO A 6 -2.89 11.49 -6.68
CA PRO A 6 -1.90 11.36 -5.61
C PRO A 6 -2.09 12.50 -4.60
N LEU A 7 -1.99 12.17 -3.31
CA LEU A 7 -2.19 13.12 -2.21
C LEU A 7 -0.88 13.57 -1.58
N GLN A 8 0.17 12.74 -1.65
CA GLN A 8 1.50 13.01 -1.11
C GLN A 8 2.55 12.35 -2.01
N GLU A 9 3.81 12.63 -1.74
CA GLU A 9 4.92 12.02 -2.46
C GLU A 9 4.96 10.50 -2.27
N GLU A 10 5.35 9.80 -3.32
CA GLU A 10 5.60 8.36 -3.25
C GLU A 10 6.75 8.07 -2.30
N ILE A 11 6.59 7.05 -1.45
CA ILE A 11 7.63 6.58 -0.55
C ILE A 11 7.94 5.11 -0.82
N SER A 12 9.22 4.75 -0.66
CA SER A 12 9.68 3.37 -0.86
C SER A 12 10.16 2.80 0.47
N PHE A 13 9.75 1.57 0.79
CA PHE A 13 10.08 0.95 2.08
C PHE A 13 9.87 -0.56 2.02
N THR A 14 10.42 -1.26 3.02
CA THR A 14 10.13 -2.67 3.29
C THR A 14 9.46 -2.85 4.64
N SER A 15 9.87 -2.06 5.64
CA SER A 15 9.31 -2.12 7.00
C SER A 15 7.94 -1.47 7.07
N ALA A 16 7.20 -1.78 8.14
CA ALA A 16 5.83 -1.30 8.34
C ALA A 16 5.72 0.22 8.27
N ASN A 17 4.75 0.71 7.52
CA ASN A 17 4.55 2.13 7.29
C ASN A 17 3.05 2.41 7.11
N THR A 18 2.54 3.49 7.69
CA THR A 18 1.13 3.88 7.55
C THR A 18 0.84 4.58 6.22
N VAL A 19 1.86 4.95 5.47
CA VAL A 19 1.75 5.71 4.21
C VAL A 19 0.91 6.97 4.44
N TYR A 20 1.42 7.86 5.33
CA TYR A 20 0.77 9.13 5.69
C TYR A 20 -0.62 8.93 6.31
N ASP A 21 -0.85 7.82 7.04
CA ASP A 21 -2.17 7.48 7.63
C ASP A 21 -3.29 7.43 6.58
N ALA A 22 -2.98 7.01 5.37
CA ALA A 22 -3.94 6.98 4.27
C ALA A 22 -4.91 5.81 4.39
N ARG A 23 -6.09 5.99 3.79
CA ARG A 23 -7.10 4.93 3.68
C ARG A 23 -7.02 4.18 2.37
N LEU A 24 -6.51 4.81 1.32
CA LEU A 24 -6.36 4.21 0.00
C LEU A 24 -4.95 4.51 -0.50
N ILE A 25 -4.25 3.47 -0.90
CA ILE A 25 -2.88 3.58 -1.37
C ILE A 25 -2.70 2.85 -2.70
N ARG A 26 -1.84 3.42 -3.54
CA ARG A 26 -1.34 2.77 -4.74
C ARG A 26 -0.03 2.10 -4.36
N VAL A 27 0.06 0.79 -4.56
CA VAL A 27 1.24 0.00 -4.21
C VAL A 27 1.89 -0.53 -5.48
N TYR A 28 3.18 -0.25 -5.64
CA TYR A 28 4.00 -0.81 -6.73
C TYR A 28 5.04 -1.76 -6.12
N ALA A 29 5.16 -2.96 -6.66
CA ALA A 29 6.15 -3.93 -6.23
C ALA A 29 7.35 -3.89 -7.17
N ALA A 30 8.51 -3.50 -6.66
CA ALA A 30 9.76 -3.47 -7.45
C ALA A 30 10.32 -4.86 -7.69
N ALA A 31 9.92 -5.84 -6.88
CA ALA A 31 10.25 -7.26 -7.02
C ALA A 31 9.09 -8.07 -6.46
N ASN A 32 9.10 -9.39 -6.65
CA ASN A 32 8.08 -10.24 -6.03
C ASN A 32 8.08 -10.01 -4.52
N SER A 33 6.91 -9.77 -3.93
CA SER A 33 6.80 -9.38 -2.52
C SER A 33 5.55 -10.00 -1.91
N VAL A 34 5.68 -10.46 -0.67
CA VAL A 34 4.49 -10.75 0.16
C VAL A 34 4.19 -9.47 0.93
N VAL A 35 3.01 -8.93 0.71
CA VAL A 35 2.56 -7.66 1.29
C VAL A 35 1.67 -7.98 2.49
N THR A 36 1.97 -7.38 3.64
CA THR A 36 1.19 -7.59 4.87
C THR A 36 0.58 -6.29 5.34
N ILE A 37 -0.71 -6.30 5.59
CA ILE A 37 -1.43 -5.21 6.25
C ILE A 37 -1.61 -5.62 7.71
N ALA A 38 -1.01 -4.87 8.62
CA ALA A 38 -1.11 -5.10 10.05
C ALA A 38 -2.05 -4.08 10.69
N SER A 39 -2.94 -4.55 11.54
CA SER A 39 -3.97 -3.73 12.17
C SER A 39 -4.06 -4.02 13.66
N ASP A 40 -4.34 -2.97 14.45
CA ASP A 40 -4.58 -3.13 15.89
C ASP A 40 -6.02 -3.58 16.19
N VAL A 41 -6.93 -3.41 15.24
CA VAL A 41 -8.37 -3.68 15.44
C VAL A 41 -8.89 -4.85 14.63
N ASN A 42 -8.17 -5.26 13.58
CA ASN A 42 -8.54 -6.37 12.71
C ASN A 42 -7.40 -7.38 12.63
N ALA A 43 -7.69 -8.59 12.16
CA ALA A 43 -6.64 -9.57 11.91
C ALA A 43 -5.69 -9.04 10.82
N ASN A 44 -4.40 -9.36 10.94
CA ASN A 44 -3.42 -9.07 9.90
C ASN A 44 -3.76 -9.88 8.65
N THR A 45 -3.61 -9.27 7.49
CA THR A 45 -3.85 -9.91 6.20
C THR A 45 -2.63 -9.77 5.30
N SER A 46 -2.43 -10.70 4.40
CA SER A 46 -1.33 -10.64 3.46
C SER A 46 -1.73 -11.15 2.08
N PHE A 47 -1.03 -10.69 1.07
CA PHE A 47 -1.20 -11.13 -0.31
C PHE A 47 0.13 -11.01 -1.04
N THR A 48 0.26 -11.71 -2.16
CA THR A 48 1.49 -11.70 -2.95
C THR A 48 1.33 -10.76 -4.14
N MET A 49 2.35 -9.92 -4.36
CA MET A 49 2.46 -9.10 -5.55
C MET A 49 3.65 -9.58 -6.38
N HIS A 50 3.47 -9.63 -7.70
CA HIS A 50 4.55 -9.94 -8.62
C HIS A 50 5.32 -8.67 -8.99
N GLN A 51 6.59 -8.83 -9.35
CA GLN A 51 7.44 -7.73 -9.80
C GLN A 51 6.76 -6.92 -10.90
N GLY A 52 6.78 -5.60 -10.77
CA GLY A 52 6.26 -4.69 -11.77
C GLY A 52 4.75 -4.50 -11.75
N THR A 53 4.04 -5.08 -10.78
CA THR A 53 2.58 -4.93 -10.68
C THR A 53 2.20 -3.78 -9.75
N VAL A 54 0.98 -3.27 -9.93
CA VAL A 54 0.39 -2.19 -9.14
C VAL A 54 -0.95 -2.65 -8.63
N GLU A 55 -1.20 -2.40 -7.33
CA GLU A 55 -2.50 -2.66 -6.70
C GLU A 55 -2.98 -1.43 -5.94
N LEU A 56 -4.28 -1.22 -5.94
CA LEU A 56 -4.91 -0.24 -5.07
C LEU A 56 -5.38 -0.99 -3.82
N VAL A 57 -4.94 -0.52 -2.66
CA VAL A 57 -5.20 -1.18 -1.38
C VAL A 57 -5.91 -0.22 -0.45
N GLU A 58 -7.00 -0.68 0.15
CA GLU A 58 -7.72 0.05 1.18
C GLU A 58 -7.29 -0.45 2.55
N LYS A 59 -7.08 0.46 3.48
CA LYS A 59 -6.74 0.13 4.86
C LYS A 59 -7.27 1.21 5.80
N LEU A 60 -7.30 0.92 7.10
CA LEU A 60 -7.57 1.96 8.10
C LEU A 60 -6.35 2.88 8.21
N PRO A 61 -6.53 4.17 8.61
CA PRO A 61 -5.41 5.10 8.67
C PRO A 61 -4.22 4.62 9.49
N ALA A 62 -4.48 4.03 10.67
CA ALA A 62 -3.42 3.56 11.55
C ALA A 62 -2.84 2.19 11.16
N ASP A 63 -3.47 1.48 10.22
CA ASP A 63 -2.94 0.21 9.74
C ASP A 63 -1.63 0.44 8.99
N THR A 64 -0.70 -0.51 9.13
CA THR A 64 0.58 -0.45 8.43
C THR A 64 0.61 -1.43 7.28
N ILE A 65 1.41 -1.09 6.27
CA ILE A 65 1.72 -1.99 5.16
C ILE A 65 3.22 -2.25 5.15
N ALA A 66 3.60 -3.49 4.91
CA ALA A 66 4.99 -3.90 4.81
C ALA A 66 5.14 -4.92 3.69
N GLY A 67 6.33 -5.03 3.13
CA GLY A 67 6.65 -6.01 2.10
C GLY A 67 7.92 -6.78 2.41
N THR A 68 8.05 -7.97 1.86
CA THR A 68 9.28 -8.75 1.95
C THR A 68 10.38 -8.19 1.06
N THR A 69 9.99 -7.38 0.07
CA THR A 69 10.90 -6.59 -0.78
C THR A 69 10.35 -5.17 -0.89
N THR A 70 11.11 -4.26 -1.48
CA THR A 70 10.74 -2.84 -1.55
C THR A 70 9.41 -2.62 -2.25
N LEU A 71 8.53 -1.87 -1.57
CA LEU A 71 7.27 -1.37 -2.12
C LEU A 71 7.39 0.13 -2.30
N ALA A 72 6.84 0.65 -3.39
CA ALA A 72 6.69 2.08 -3.61
C ALA A 72 5.20 2.41 -3.45
N CYS A 73 4.87 3.21 -2.45
CA CYS A 73 3.47 3.47 -2.07
C CYS A 73 3.16 4.95 -2.16
N THR A 74 1.98 5.26 -2.66
CA THR A 74 1.48 6.63 -2.79
C THR A 74 0.06 6.68 -2.21
N PRO A 75 -0.22 7.59 -1.25
CA PRO A 75 -1.59 7.80 -0.81
C PRO A 75 -2.38 8.46 -1.93
N VAL A 76 -3.57 7.95 -2.19
CA VAL A 76 -4.38 8.45 -3.32
C VAL A 76 -5.84 8.62 -2.90
N SER A 77 -6.55 9.45 -3.65
CA SER A 77 -8.01 9.41 -3.73
C SER A 77 -8.39 8.99 -5.14
N TYR A 78 -9.61 8.54 -5.32
CA TYR A 78 -10.06 8.17 -6.66
C TYR A 78 -11.45 8.72 -6.94
N LYS A 79 -11.74 8.82 -8.23
CA LYS A 79 -13.01 9.29 -8.73
C LYS A 79 -13.46 8.32 -9.81
N ALA A 80 -14.66 7.78 -9.66
CA ALA A 80 -15.23 6.86 -10.65
C ALA A 80 -15.79 7.63 -11.85
#